data_d3f6f4564d27e334d2376485848392aa
#
_entry.id   d3f6f4564d27e334d2376485848392aa
#
_cell.length_a   1.000
_cell.length_b   1.000
_cell.length_c   1.000
_cell.angle_alpha   90.00
_cell.angle_beta   90.00
_cell.angle_gamma   90.00
#
_symmetry.space_group_name_H-M   'P 1'
#
loop_
_entity.id
_entity.type
_entity.pdbx_description
1 polymer ?
#
loop_
_entity_poly.entity_id
_entity_poly.type
_entity_poly.pdbx_seq_one_letter_code
_entity_poly.pdbx_strand_id
1 'polypeptide(L)'
;MDGHFSDPLIERIRQCLADRKQVILFQNRRGYAPQIQCVQCAQPPRCIQCDVPMTLHMRDRELRCHYCGYHAPIPAVCPQCGGEYKTIGFGTERIEDEIQTLFPEARVLRMDLDTTRNKSAYQDIINAFANHECDILVGTQMVTKGLHFDDVRLVAVLNADPLFNQPDFRAYERAYQMLEQVAGRAGRKGTKGEVFIQTFDTANVVFEMVRNHDYKALYDHQIAERQLFNYPPFYRVIRLQLRDHNGVRVHQVATQLQTYLARIFGPRVSGVIIPSVERVQAYTLRELTLRVEQRANIAEAKRRLKEAIDYIFSIPSNKNTNLIIDVDPL
;
A
#
# COMPACT_ATOMS: atom_id res chain seq x y z
N MET A 1 16.68 6.61 -18.72
CA MET A 1 16.39 5.66 -17.64
C MET A 1 15.69 4.47 -18.27
N ASP A 2 16.45 3.49 -18.70
CA ASP A 2 15.92 2.21 -19.19
C ASP A 2 15.93 1.23 -18.02
N GLY A 3 14.81 1.08 -17.33
CA GLY A 3 14.69 0.16 -16.20
C GLY A 3 14.34 0.82 -14.87
N HIS A 4 14.52 0.07 -13.76
CA HIS A 4 14.16 0.47 -12.39
C HIS A 4 15.29 1.16 -11.64
N PHE A 5 16.49 1.17 -12.21
CA PHE A 5 17.68 1.67 -11.55
C PHE A 5 18.16 2.95 -12.22
N SER A 6 18.36 3.99 -11.44
CA SER A 6 19.04 5.21 -11.92
C SER A 6 20.53 4.98 -12.08
N ASP A 7 21.15 5.68 -13.04
CA ASP A 7 22.60 5.55 -13.27
C ASP A 7 23.45 5.80 -12.01
N PRO A 8 23.11 6.81 -11.16
CA PRO A 8 23.82 6.99 -9.89
C PRO A 8 23.68 5.78 -8.94
N LEU A 9 22.49 5.12 -8.90
CA LEU A 9 22.30 3.94 -8.06
C LEU A 9 23.13 2.75 -8.59
N ILE A 10 23.14 2.52 -9.90
CA ILE A 10 23.94 1.47 -10.53
C ILE A 10 25.41 1.65 -10.18
N GLU A 11 25.92 2.87 -10.25
CA GLU A 11 27.32 3.16 -9.91
C GLU A 11 27.61 2.90 -8.43
N ARG A 12 26.67 3.25 -7.53
CA ARG A 12 26.85 2.96 -6.08
C ARG A 12 26.83 1.47 -5.79
N ILE A 13 25.96 0.70 -6.45
CA ILE A 13 25.93 -0.76 -6.32
C ILE A 13 27.29 -1.33 -6.77
N ARG A 14 27.79 -0.89 -7.93
CA ARG A 14 29.10 -1.36 -8.47
C ARG A 14 30.23 -1.12 -7.48
N GLN A 15 30.29 0.07 -6.86
CA GLN A 15 31.32 0.39 -5.86
C GLN A 15 31.19 -0.50 -4.61
N CYS A 16 29.96 -0.74 -4.13
CA CYS A 16 29.75 -1.63 -2.98
C CYS A 16 30.22 -3.06 -3.26
N LEU A 17 29.91 -3.59 -4.44
CA LEU A 17 30.33 -4.93 -4.85
C LEU A 17 31.85 -5.03 -5.01
N ALA A 18 32.50 -4.00 -5.58
CA ALA A 18 33.97 -3.93 -5.69
C ALA A 18 34.64 -3.92 -4.31
N ASP A 19 34.03 -3.28 -3.32
CA ASP A 19 34.46 -3.24 -1.91
C ASP A 19 34.10 -4.53 -1.14
N ARG A 20 33.52 -5.54 -1.80
CA ARG A 20 32.96 -6.77 -1.20
C ARG A 20 31.95 -6.50 -0.08
N LYS A 21 31.17 -5.44 -0.24
CA LYS A 21 30.09 -5.08 0.69
C LYS A 21 28.74 -5.48 0.13
N GLN A 22 27.80 -5.73 1.05
CA GLN A 22 26.46 -6.17 0.72
C GLN A 22 25.52 -5.01 0.44
N VAL A 23 24.54 -5.28 -0.41
CA VAL A 23 23.50 -4.33 -0.83
C VAL A 23 22.11 -4.88 -0.51
N ILE A 24 21.22 -4.04 0.01
CA ILE A 24 19.79 -4.36 0.12
C ILE A 24 19.02 -3.46 -0.85
N LEU A 25 18.22 -4.08 -1.72
CA LEU A 25 17.31 -3.41 -2.62
C LEU A 25 15.90 -3.56 -2.08
N PHE A 26 15.37 -2.46 -1.57
CA PHE A 26 14.03 -2.42 -0.99
C PHE A 26 13.00 -1.96 -2.02
N GLN A 27 12.03 -2.83 -2.29
CA GLN A 27 10.85 -2.50 -3.10
C GLN A 27 9.63 -2.40 -2.19
N ASN A 28 9.09 -1.18 -2.05
CA ASN A 28 7.94 -0.94 -1.18
C ASN A 28 6.62 -1.39 -1.83
N ARG A 29 6.50 -2.64 -2.20
CA ARG A 29 5.22 -3.08 -2.70
C ARG A 29 4.81 -4.43 -2.12
N ARG A 30 3.89 -4.39 -1.16
CA ARG A 30 3.06 -5.54 -0.83
C ARG A 30 2.19 -5.82 -2.05
N GLY A 31 2.39 -7.01 -2.65
CA GLY A 31 1.46 -7.52 -3.65
C GLY A 31 1.54 -6.84 -5.02
N TYR A 32 2.72 -6.62 -5.56
CA TYR A 32 2.87 -6.51 -6.98
C TYR A 32 3.16 -7.88 -7.58
N ALA A 33 2.15 -8.69 -7.55
CA ALA A 33 2.08 -9.72 -8.55
C ALA A 33 1.93 -9.02 -9.92
N PRO A 34 2.60 -9.48 -10.94
CA PRO A 34 2.59 -8.85 -12.25
C PRO A 34 1.16 -8.65 -12.71
N GLN A 35 0.81 -7.43 -13.07
CA GLN A 35 -0.45 -7.13 -13.74
C GLN A 35 -0.21 -7.19 -15.23
N ILE A 36 -1.22 -7.61 -15.97
CA ILE A 36 -1.24 -7.42 -17.40
C ILE A 36 -2.07 -6.19 -17.77
N GLN A 37 -1.64 -5.47 -18.76
CA GLN A 37 -2.32 -4.28 -19.27
C GLN A 37 -2.39 -4.34 -20.79
N CYS A 38 -3.52 -3.93 -21.34
CA CYS A 38 -3.67 -3.82 -22.79
C CYS A 38 -2.72 -2.77 -23.36
N VAL A 39 -2.00 -3.11 -24.44
CA VAL A 39 -1.05 -2.20 -25.09
C VAL A 39 -1.73 -1.02 -25.78
N GLN A 40 -3.01 -1.15 -26.17
CA GLN A 40 -3.75 -0.11 -26.89
C GLN A 40 -4.53 0.82 -25.96
N CYS A 41 -5.34 0.28 -25.04
CA CYS A 41 -6.20 1.09 -24.18
C CYS A 41 -5.70 1.24 -22.75
N ALA A 42 -4.54 0.67 -22.43
CA ALA A 42 -3.90 0.70 -21.11
C ALA A 42 -4.75 0.14 -19.95
N GLN A 43 -5.84 -0.59 -20.23
CA GLN A 43 -6.70 -1.16 -19.19
C GLN A 43 -6.20 -2.54 -18.76
N PRO A 44 -6.11 -2.80 -17.44
CA PRO A 44 -5.86 -4.13 -16.91
C PRO A 44 -7.16 -4.97 -16.91
N PRO A 45 -7.09 -6.31 -16.97
CA PRO A 45 -8.23 -7.16 -16.65
C PRO A 45 -8.75 -6.91 -15.24
N ARG A 46 -10.06 -6.75 -15.11
CA ARG A 46 -10.70 -6.48 -13.82
C ARG A 46 -11.48 -7.67 -13.32
N CYS A 47 -11.53 -7.84 -12.01
CA CYS A 47 -12.34 -8.85 -11.36
C CYS A 47 -13.83 -8.55 -11.57
N ILE A 48 -14.59 -9.52 -12.05
CA ILE A 48 -16.04 -9.39 -12.27
C ILE A 48 -16.84 -9.17 -10.98
N GLN A 49 -16.27 -9.54 -9.82
CA GLN A 49 -16.93 -9.43 -8.51
C GLN A 49 -16.49 -8.17 -7.72
N CYS A 50 -15.25 -7.71 -7.93
CA CYS A 50 -14.65 -6.67 -7.07
C CYS A 50 -14.32 -5.37 -7.80
N ASP A 51 -14.40 -5.37 -9.13
CA ASP A 51 -14.01 -4.22 -9.96
C ASP A 51 -12.59 -3.67 -9.70
N VAL A 52 -11.68 -4.53 -9.24
CA VAL A 52 -10.26 -4.23 -9.08
C VAL A 52 -9.45 -4.91 -10.16
N PRO A 53 -8.28 -4.34 -10.53
CA PRO A 53 -7.33 -5.04 -11.39
C PRO A 53 -6.98 -6.40 -10.83
N MET A 54 -7.00 -7.42 -11.70
CA MET A 54 -6.56 -8.75 -11.34
C MET A 54 -5.04 -8.88 -11.46
N THR A 55 -4.52 -9.77 -10.68
CA THR A 55 -3.10 -10.06 -10.54
C THR A 55 -2.72 -11.28 -11.34
N LEU A 56 -1.67 -11.21 -12.15
CA LEU A 56 -1.12 -12.36 -12.88
C LEU A 56 -0.26 -13.21 -11.94
N HIS A 57 -0.62 -14.48 -11.78
CA HIS A 57 0.20 -15.48 -11.12
C HIS A 57 0.97 -16.27 -12.17
N MET A 58 2.27 -15.94 -12.36
CA MET A 58 3.12 -16.51 -13.42
C MET A 58 3.21 -18.04 -13.34
N ARG A 59 3.34 -18.58 -12.13
CA ARG A 59 3.47 -20.04 -11.91
C ARG A 59 2.26 -20.81 -12.40
N ASP A 60 1.06 -20.29 -12.14
CA ASP A 60 -0.20 -20.95 -12.45
C ASP A 60 -0.76 -20.46 -13.80
N ARG A 61 -0.14 -19.44 -14.40
CA ARG A 61 -0.55 -18.77 -15.64
C ARG A 61 -2.01 -18.33 -15.64
N GLU A 62 -2.47 -17.80 -14.50
CA GLU A 62 -3.84 -17.35 -14.30
C GLU A 62 -3.91 -15.97 -13.64
N LEU A 63 -5.04 -15.30 -13.78
CA LEU A 63 -5.35 -14.06 -13.10
C LEU A 63 -6.09 -14.36 -11.80
N ARG A 64 -5.70 -13.71 -10.70
CA ARG A 64 -6.36 -13.82 -9.38
C ARG A 64 -6.78 -12.47 -8.84
N CYS A 65 -7.94 -12.44 -8.23
CA CYS A 65 -8.39 -11.31 -7.43
C CYS A 65 -7.97 -11.50 -5.98
N HIS A 66 -7.13 -10.62 -5.44
CA HIS A 66 -6.69 -10.69 -4.04
C HIS A 66 -7.74 -10.21 -3.02
N TYR A 67 -8.91 -9.72 -3.49
CA TYR A 67 -10.01 -9.33 -2.60
C TYR A 67 -11.00 -10.47 -2.35
N CYS A 68 -11.33 -11.26 -3.39
CA CYS A 68 -12.34 -12.29 -3.28
C CYS A 68 -11.84 -13.70 -3.65
N GLY A 69 -10.60 -13.84 -4.11
CA GLY A 69 -10.04 -15.11 -4.56
C GLY A 69 -10.53 -15.58 -5.94
N TYR A 70 -11.32 -14.77 -6.66
CA TYR A 70 -11.77 -15.14 -8.01
C TYR A 70 -10.58 -15.38 -8.95
N HIS A 71 -10.65 -16.46 -9.72
CA HIS A 71 -9.63 -16.88 -10.68
C HIS A 71 -10.17 -16.79 -12.11
N ALA A 72 -9.34 -16.38 -13.05
CA ALA A 72 -9.67 -16.36 -14.48
C ALA A 72 -8.42 -16.68 -15.32
N PRO A 73 -8.59 -17.31 -16.50
CA PRO A 73 -7.51 -17.44 -17.46
C PRO A 73 -7.08 -16.06 -17.98
N ILE A 74 -5.86 -15.98 -18.50
CA ILE A 74 -5.38 -14.77 -19.18
C ILE A 74 -6.16 -14.60 -20.48
N PRO A 75 -6.87 -13.48 -20.70
CA PRO A 75 -7.59 -13.27 -21.95
C PRO A 75 -6.60 -13.18 -23.12
N ALA A 76 -6.92 -13.80 -24.25
CA ALA A 76 -6.10 -13.74 -25.46
C ALA A 76 -6.01 -12.30 -26.01
N VAL A 77 -7.10 -11.55 -25.92
CA VAL A 77 -7.21 -10.15 -26.36
C VAL A 77 -8.03 -9.34 -25.38
N CYS A 78 -7.83 -8.04 -25.39
CA CYS A 78 -8.59 -7.10 -24.58
C CYS A 78 -10.07 -7.07 -24.99
N PRO A 79 -11.02 -7.35 -24.08
CA PRO A 79 -12.44 -7.34 -24.41
C PRO A 79 -12.98 -5.94 -24.77
N GLN A 80 -12.24 -4.87 -24.44
CA GLN A 80 -12.66 -3.48 -24.73
C GLN A 80 -12.22 -3.01 -26.11
N CYS A 81 -11.01 -3.37 -26.57
CA CYS A 81 -10.44 -2.81 -27.79
C CYS A 81 -9.78 -3.84 -28.71
N GLY A 82 -9.76 -5.13 -28.35
CA GLY A 82 -9.12 -6.19 -29.13
C GLY A 82 -7.59 -6.22 -29.08
N GLY A 83 -6.96 -5.29 -28.34
CA GLY A 83 -5.50 -5.22 -28.23
C GLY A 83 -4.89 -6.36 -27.42
N GLU A 84 -3.61 -6.59 -27.60
CA GLU A 84 -2.85 -7.59 -26.86
C GLU A 84 -2.55 -7.13 -25.42
N TYR A 85 -2.34 -8.07 -24.52
CA TYR A 85 -1.89 -7.80 -23.17
C TYR A 85 -0.38 -7.95 -23.03
N LYS A 86 0.25 -6.99 -22.37
CA LYS A 86 1.64 -7.11 -21.89
C LYS A 86 1.68 -7.13 -20.36
N THR A 87 2.65 -7.83 -19.82
CA THR A 87 2.91 -7.82 -18.37
C THR A 87 3.48 -6.46 -17.99
N ILE A 88 2.82 -5.81 -17.01
CA ILE A 88 3.30 -4.58 -16.41
C ILE A 88 3.42 -4.82 -14.91
N GLY A 89 4.47 -4.34 -14.36
CA GLY A 89 4.64 -4.38 -12.93
C GLY A 89 6.02 -4.86 -12.52
N PHE A 90 6.45 -4.28 -11.45
CA PHE A 90 7.78 -4.46 -10.91
C PHE A 90 7.64 -5.29 -9.65
N GLY A 91 7.50 -6.60 -9.78
CA GLY A 91 7.69 -7.52 -8.67
C GLY A 91 9.17 -7.57 -8.30
N THR A 92 9.46 -8.02 -7.11
CA THR A 92 10.84 -8.35 -6.67
C THR A 92 11.53 -9.30 -7.63
N GLU A 93 10.80 -10.18 -8.31
CA GLU A 93 11.29 -11.08 -9.35
C GLU A 93 11.90 -10.32 -10.54
N ARG A 94 11.21 -9.31 -11.06
CA ARG A 94 11.77 -8.51 -12.15
C ARG A 94 12.96 -7.67 -11.72
N ILE A 95 12.97 -7.17 -10.49
CA ILE A 95 14.12 -6.47 -9.92
C ILE A 95 15.32 -7.43 -9.81
N GLU A 96 15.08 -8.68 -9.38
CA GLU A 96 16.08 -9.74 -9.33
C GLU A 96 16.67 -10.02 -10.74
N ASP A 97 15.82 -10.21 -11.76
CA ASP A 97 16.23 -10.47 -13.14
C ASP A 97 17.03 -9.29 -13.72
N GLU A 98 16.58 -8.07 -13.49
CA GLU A 98 17.23 -6.86 -13.98
C GLU A 98 18.59 -6.64 -13.30
N ILE A 99 18.67 -6.80 -11.98
CA ILE A 99 19.94 -6.66 -11.26
C ILE A 99 20.92 -7.78 -11.62
N GLN A 100 20.44 -9.00 -11.86
CA GLN A 100 21.28 -10.12 -12.32
C GLN A 100 21.82 -9.86 -13.73
N THR A 101 21.04 -9.17 -14.58
CA THR A 101 21.50 -8.75 -15.93
C THR A 101 22.57 -7.66 -15.84
N LEU A 102 22.40 -6.69 -14.94
CA LEU A 102 23.33 -5.57 -14.73
C LEU A 102 24.63 -6.00 -14.04
N PHE A 103 24.56 -7.01 -13.18
CA PHE A 103 25.68 -7.53 -12.39
C PHE A 103 25.71 -9.06 -12.42
N PRO A 104 26.12 -9.68 -13.55
CA PRO A 104 26.10 -11.14 -13.73
C PRO A 104 26.92 -11.93 -12.71
N GLU A 105 27.97 -11.31 -12.18
CA GLU A 105 28.88 -11.92 -11.20
C GLU A 105 28.35 -11.84 -9.76
N ALA A 106 27.31 -11.03 -9.50
CA ALA A 106 26.76 -10.86 -8.18
C ALA A 106 25.78 -11.99 -7.83
N ARG A 107 25.88 -12.49 -6.61
CA ARG A 107 24.93 -13.47 -6.07
C ARG A 107 23.72 -12.73 -5.50
N VAL A 108 22.59 -12.89 -6.14
CA VAL A 108 21.34 -12.21 -5.79
C VAL A 108 20.41 -13.19 -5.09
N LEU A 109 19.79 -12.77 -3.99
CA LEU A 109 18.69 -13.49 -3.32
C LEU A 109 17.48 -12.60 -3.21
N ARG A 110 16.31 -13.23 -3.28
CA ARG A 110 15.01 -12.57 -3.13
C ARG A 110 14.31 -12.98 -1.84
N MET A 111 13.79 -11.98 -1.11
CA MET A 111 13.01 -12.17 0.12
C MET A 111 11.66 -11.49 0.01
N ASP A 112 10.65 -12.25 -0.36
CA ASP A 112 9.26 -11.83 -0.41
C ASP A 112 8.32 -12.94 0.08
N LEU A 113 7.00 -12.71 0.02
CA LEU A 113 6.01 -13.70 0.46
C LEU A 113 6.04 -15.00 -0.35
N ASP A 114 6.46 -14.95 -1.62
CA ASP A 114 6.48 -16.13 -2.48
C ASP A 114 7.71 -17.00 -2.17
N THR A 115 8.85 -16.40 -1.91
CA THR A 115 10.10 -17.11 -1.55
C THR A 115 10.12 -17.58 -0.09
N THR A 116 9.30 -16.96 0.78
CA THR A 116 9.31 -17.20 2.24
C THR A 116 8.03 -17.86 2.77
N ARG A 117 7.32 -18.63 1.94
CA ARG A 117 6.09 -19.35 2.35
C ARG A 117 6.33 -20.31 3.51
N ASN A 118 7.51 -20.91 3.58
CA ASN A 118 7.92 -21.79 4.67
C ASN A 118 8.83 -21.04 5.64
N LYS A 119 8.64 -21.28 6.95
CA LYS A 119 9.45 -20.65 8.00
C LYS A 119 10.95 -20.98 7.86
N SER A 120 11.31 -22.17 7.37
CA SER A 120 12.69 -22.56 7.08
C SER A 120 13.28 -21.69 5.95
N ALA A 121 12.57 -21.52 4.83
CA ALA A 121 13.05 -20.74 3.69
C ALA A 121 13.38 -19.29 4.07
N TYR A 122 12.57 -18.69 4.95
CA TYR A 122 12.87 -17.36 5.50
C TYR A 122 14.20 -17.33 6.25
N GLN A 123 14.41 -18.31 7.15
CA GLN A 123 15.63 -18.38 7.94
C GLN A 123 16.86 -18.71 7.07
N ASP A 124 16.70 -19.56 6.05
CA ASP A 124 17.76 -19.94 5.14
C ASP A 124 18.27 -18.72 4.34
N ILE A 125 17.37 -17.87 3.84
CA ILE A 125 17.74 -16.63 3.14
C ILE A 125 18.49 -15.68 4.08
N ILE A 126 18.05 -15.53 5.32
CA ILE A 126 18.71 -14.68 6.31
C ILE A 126 20.14 -15.21 6.59
N ASN A 127 20.27 -16.50 6.82
CA ASN A 127 21.55 -17.13 7.12
C ASN A 127 22.51 -17.01 5.92
N ALA A 128 22.05 -17.26 4.71
CA ALA A 128 22.85 -17.12 3.49
C ALA A 128 23.36 -15.67 3.31
N PHE A 129 22.50 -14.68 3.55
CA PHE A 129 22.92 -13.28 3.47
C PHE A 129 23.89 -12.92 4.61
N ALA A 130 23.62 -13.35 5.84
CA ALA A 130 24.51 -13.10 6.99
C ALA A 130 25.89 -13.76 6.83
N ASN A 131 25.96 -14.93 6.17
CA ASN A 131 27.19 -15.67 5.92
C ASN A 131 27.93 -15.23 4.65
N HIS A 132 27.52 -14.12 4.01
CA HIS A 132 28.11 -13.65 2.74
C HIS A 132 28.01 -14.65 1.56
N GLU A 133 26.98 -15.50 1.58
CA GLU A 133 26.68 -16.38 0.44
C GLU A 133 25.89 -15.63 -0.65
N CYS A 134 25.44 -14.39 -0.34
CA CYS A 134 24.72 -13.49 -1.21
C CYS A 134 25.26 -12.06 -1.08
N ASP A 135 25.36 -11.37 -2.22
CA ASP A 135 25.91 -10.01 -2.31
C ASP A 135 24.81 -8.96 -2.34
N ILE A 136 23.68 -9.29 -2.98
CA ILE A 136 22.52 -8.40 -3.13
C ILE A 136 21.25 -9.10 -2.64
N LEU A 137 20.57 -8.50 -1.66
CA LEU A 137 19.28 -8.96 -1.19
C LEU A 137 18.16 -8.06 -1.73
N VAL A 138 17.30 -8.60 -2.57
CA VAL A 138 16.10 -7.92 -3.09
C VAL A 138 14.91 -8.29 -2.22
N GLY A 139 14.18 -7.31 -1.68
CA GLY A 139 13.04 -7.67 -0.86
C GLY A 139 12.02 -6.57 -0.62
N THR A 140 10.94 -6.98 0.04
CA THR A 140 9.84 -6.09 0.46
C THR A 140 10.00 -5.70 1.93
N GLN A 141 8.93 -5.29 2.60
CA GLN A 141 8.94 -4.97 4.04
C GLN A 141 9.53 -6.08 4.94
N MET A 142 9.69 -7.30 4.43
CA MET A 142 10.29 -8.39 5.20
C MET A 142 11.77 -8.13 5.51
N VAL A 143 12.50 -7.46 4.61
CA VAL A 143 13.93 -7.11 4.83
C VAL A 143 14.12 -5.98 5.83
N THR A 144 13.04 -5.27 6.22
CA THR A 144 13.13 -4.16 7.16
C THR A 144 12.91 -4.55 8.62
N LYS A 145 12.35 -5.72 8.90
CA LYS A 145 11.97 -6.13 10.25
C LYS A 145 12.98 -7.09 10.87
N GLY A 146 13.54 -6.71 12.02
CA GLY A 146 14.28 -7.62 12.91
C GLY A 146 15.61 -8.17 12.39
N LEU A 147 16.04 -7.82 11.18
CA LEU A 147 17.28 -8.33 10.60
C LEU A 147 18.46 -7.42 10.95
N HIS A 148 19.58 -8.02 11.30
CA HIS A 148 20.83 -7.33 11.62
C HIS A 148 21.94 -7.89 10.77
N PHE A 149 22.47 -7.08 9.86
CA PHE A 149 23.60 -7.45 9.02
C PHE A 149 24.72 -6.43 9.22
N ASP A 150 25.94 -6.90 9.44
CA ASP A 150 27.06 -6.04 9.81
C ASP A 150 27.73 -5.39 8.58
N ASP A 151 27.67 -6.02 7.41
CA ASP A 151 28.41 -5.63 6.20
C ASP A 151 27.53 -4.99 5.10
N VAL A 152 26.29 -4.63 5.42
CA VAL A 152 25.43 -3.90 4.49
C VAL A 152 25.89 -2.45 4.37
N ARG A 153 26.45 -2.10 3.22
CA ARG A 153 26.95 -0.75 2.92
C ARG A 153 25.89 0.15 2.30
N LEU A 154 25.07 -0.43 1.42
CA LEU A 154 24.06 0.29 0.67
C LEU A 154 22.66 -0.32 0.89
N VAL A 155 21.71 0.53 1.23
CA VAL A 155 20.29 0.18 1.19
C VAL A 155 19.59 1.11 0.22
N ALA A 156 18.97 0.57 -0.83
CA ALA A 156 18.29 1.36 -1.85
C ALA A 156 16.78 1.13 -1.82
N VAL A 157 16.03 2.21 -1.74
CA VAL A 157 14.57 2.24 -1.95
C VAL A 157 14.32 2.54 -3.42
N LEU A 158 13.82 1.57 -4.17
CA LEU A 158 13.71 1.66 -5.63
C LEU A 158 12.58 2.56 -6.13
N ASN A 159 11.53 2.70 -5.33
CA ASN A 159 10.43 3.63 -5.62
C ASN A 159 9.74 4.02 -4.31
N ALA A 160 9.88 5.28 -3.90
CA ALA A 160 9.31 5.80 -2.67
C ALA A 160 7.91 6.43 -2.85
N ASP A 161 7.54 6.85 -4.07
CA ASP A 161 6.31 7.61 -4.32
C ASP A 161 5.03 6.90 -3.86
N PRO A 162 4.86 5.57 -4.03
CA PRO A 162 3.68 4.87 -3.53
C PRO A 162 3.50 4.90 -2.02
N LEU A 163 4.54 5.24 -1.25
CA LEU A 163 4.42 5.40 0.21
C LEU A 163 3.54 6.61 0.56
N PHE A 164 3.65 7.67 -0.22
CA PHE A 164 2.97 8.95 0.01
C PHE A 164 1.59 9.01 -0.66
N ASN A 165 1.39 8.26 -1.74
CA ASN A 165 0.18 8.28 -2.56
C ASN A 165 -0.93 7.35 -2.03
N GLN A 166 -0.97 7.11 -0.71
CA GLN A 166 -2.05 6.36 -0.07
C GLN A 166 -3.19 7.32 0.31
N PRO A 167 -4.47 6.97 0.08
CA PRO A 167 -5.61 7.78 0.49
C PRO A 167 -5.87 7.65 2.00
N ASP A 168 -4.87 7.94 2.81
CA ASP A 168 -4.87 7.82 4.27
C ASP A 168 -4.11 9.00 4.87
N PHE A 169 -4.71 9.66 5.84
CA PHE A 169 -4.08 10.79 6.53
C PHE A 169 -2.78 10.44 7.28
N ARG A 170 -2.49 9.15 7.45
CA ARG A 170 -1.23 8.63 8.03
C ARG A 170 -0.18 8.28 6.99
N ALA A 171 -0.42 8.56 5.70
CA ALA A 171 0.50 8.15 4.63
C ALA A 171 1.92 8.65 4.86
N TYR A 172 2.07 9.92 5.21
CA TYR A 172 3.37 10.54 5.50
C TYR A 172 4.06 9.96 6.74
N GLU A 173 3.30 9.71 7.80
CA GLU A 173 3.81 9.08 9.01
C GLU A 173 4.30 7.65 8.73
N ARG A 174 3.52 6.87 7.99
CA ARG A 174 3.92 5.51 7.60
C ARG A 174 5.12 5.50 6.65
N ALA A 175 5.18 6.47 5.73
CA ALA A 175 6.33 6.65 4.84
C ALA A 175 7.59 6.92 5.64
N TYR A 176 7.55 7.89 6.55
CA TYR A 176 8.67 8.21 7.43
C TYR A 176 9.13 6.99 8.23
N GLN A 177 8.20 6.34 8.94
CA GLN A 177 8.52 5.15 9.76
C GLN A 177 9.17 4.04 8.93
N MET A 178 8.68 3.82 7.70
CA MET A 178 9.25 2.81 6.82
C MET A 178 10.64 3.20 6.33
N LEU A 179 10.83 4.43 5.91
CA LEU A 179 12.12 4.92 5.43
C LEU A 179 13.16 4.90 6.56
N GLU A 180 12.80 5.26 7.78
CA GLU A 180 13.65 5.12 8.97
C GLU A 180 14.02 3.66 9.26
N GLN A 181 13.05 2.73 9.15
CA GLN A 181 13.34 1.30 9.32
C GLN A 181 14.31 0.78 8.27
N VAL A 182 14.14 1.22 7.02
CA VAL A 182 15.04 0.87 5.90
C VAL A 182 16.41 1.49 6.12
N ALA A 183 16.46 2.78 6.48
CA ALA A 183 17.71 3.49 6.76
C ALA A 183 18.52 2.83 7.88
N GLY A 184 17.85 2.37 8.92
CA GLY A 184 18.48 1.65 10.03
C GLY A 184 19.09 0.28 9.67
N ARG A 185 19.02 -0.15 8.40
CA ARG A 185 19.70 -1.37 7.89
C ARG A 185 21.06 -1.08 7.31
N ALA A 186 21.35 0.15 6.92
CA ALA A 186 22.64 0.54 6.36
C ALA A 186 23.64 0.88 7.47
N GLY A 187 24.85 0.31 7.39
CA GLY A 187 26.02 0.68 8.20
C GLY A 187 25.94 0.37 9.69
N ARG A 188 26.74 -0.58 10.14
CA ARG A 188 26.97 -0.91 11.55
C ARG A 188 28.46 -1.18 11.78
N LYS A 189 28.90 -1.25 13.05
CA LYS A 189 30.30 -1.53 13.45
C LYS A 189 31.36 -0.61 12.81
N GLY A 190 31.07 0.72 12.79
CA GLY A 190 32.07 1.72 12.38
C GLY A 190 32.17 1.97 10.87
N THR A 191 31.41 1.28 10.04
CA THR A 191 31.28 1.60 8.61
C THR A 191 30.08 2.49 8.38
N LYS A 192 30.27 3.67 7.72
CA LYS A 192 29.15 4.51 7.28
C LYS A 192 28.36 3.76 6.20
N GLY A 193 27.12 3.39 6.53
CA GLY A 193 26.17 2.90 5.55
C GLY A 193 25.57 4.06 4.76
N GLU A 194 25.09 3.75 3.58
CA GLU A 194 24.40 4.70 2.71
C GLU A 194 22.99 4.25 2.43
N VAL A 195 22.08 5.23 2.41
CA VAL A 195 20.68 5.01 2.01
C VAL A 195 20.44 5.78 0.73
N PHE A 196 19.98 5.09 -0.30
CA PHE A 196 19.65 5.67 -1.59
C PHE A 196 18.15 5.57 -1.81
N ILE A 197 17.46 6.69 -2.02
CA ILE A 197 16.02 6.72 -2.21
C ILE A 197 15.72 7.25 -3.62
N GLN A 198 15.10 6.43 -4.45
CA GLN A 198 14.60 6.86 -5.77
C GLN A 198 13.16 7.34 -5.65
N THR A 199 12.88 8.53 -6.17
CA THR A 199 11.58 9.17 -6.18
C THR A 199 11.48 10.15 -7.35
N PHE A 200 10.25 10.38 -7.85
CA PHE A 200 9.96 11.46 -8.80
C PHE A 200 9.73 12.80 -8.10
N ASP A 201 9.34 12.78 -6.82
CA ASP A 201 9.13 13.99 -6.00
C ASP A 201 10.27 14.18 -5.00
N THR A 202 11.40 14.68 -5.48
CA THR A 202 12.58 14.94 -4.64
C THR A 202 12.39 16.10 -3.65
N ALA A 203 11.35 16.93 -3.84
CA ALA A 203 11.04 18.07 -2.99
C ALA A 203 10.16 17.69 -1.78
N ASN A 204 9.73 16.43 -1.66
CA ASN A 204 8.89 15.99 -0.54
C ASN A 204 9.61 16.18 0.79
N VAL A 205 8.99 16.96 1.67
CA VAL A 205 9.56 17.37 2.97
C VAL A 205 9.95 16.19 3.87
N VAL A 206 9.32 15.03 3.71
CA VAL A 206 9.60 13.85 4.52
C VAL A 206 11.02 13.32 4.27
N PHE A 207 11.57 13.45 3.07
CA PHE A 207 12.94 12.98 2.80
C PHE A 207 13.98 13.77 3.61
N GLU A 208 13.76 15.08 3.77
CA GLU A 208 14.61 15.91 4.62
C GLU A 208 14.50 15.50 6.09
N MET A 209 13.29 15.24 6.56
CA MET A 209 13.04 14.78 7.93
C MET A 209 13.69 13.41 8.19
N VAL A 210 13.60 12.47 7.24
CA VAL A 210 14.28 11.16 7.33
C VAL A 210 15.80 11.32 7.32
N ARG A 211 16.35 12.19 6.46
CA ARG A 211 17.79 12.44 6.36
C ARG A 211 18.37 12.96 7.68
N ASN A 212 17.61 13.78 8.38
CA ASN A 212 18.02 14.40 9.64
C ASN A 212 17.54 13.63 10.89
N HIS A 213 16.82 12.52 10.72
CA HIS A 213 16.16 11.78 11.81
C HIS A 213 15.23 12.68 12.65
N ASP A 214 14.59 13.65 12.01
CA ASP A 214 13.78 14.66 12.67
C ASP A 214 12.30 14.25 12.78
N TYR A 215 12.04 13.36 13.74
CA TYR A 215 10.66 12.97 14.07
C TYR A 215 9.84 14.17 14.59
N LYS A 216 10.48 15.14 15.23
CA LYS A 216 9.76 16.31 15.76
C LYS A 216 9.18 17.16 14.63
N ALA A 217 9.96 17.42 13.59
CA ALA A 217 9.48 18.14 12.40
C ALA A 217 8.32 17.41 11.73
N LEU A 218 8.40 16.06 11.61
CA LEU A 218 7.29 15.25 11.12
C LEU A 218 6.04 15.41 11.98
N TYR A 219 6.19 15.31 13.31
CA TYR A 219 5.09 15.47 14.25
C TYR A 219 4.43 16.85 14.11
N ASP A 220 5.21 17.91 14.12
CA ASP A 220 4.71 19.27 14.02
C ASP A 220 3.97 19.51 12.68
N HIS A 221 4.51 18.99 11.59
CA HIS A 221 3.87 19.02 10.27
C HIS A 221 2.54 18.27 10.26
N GLN A 222 2.55 17.01 10.71
CA GLN A 222 1.38 16.15 10.69
C GLN A 222 0.27 16.59 11.65
N ILE A 223 0.63 17.13 12.84
CA ILE A 223 -0.39 17.57 13.80
C ILE A 223 -1.13 18.81 13.30
N ALA A 224 -0.44 19.71 12.60
CA ALA A 224 -1.04 20.88 11.97
C ALA A 224 -2.03 20.48 10.85
N GLU A 225 -1.64 19.55 9.96
CA GLU A 225 -2.52 19.02 8.93
C GLU A 225 -3.75 18.33 9.52
N ARG A 226 -3.56 17.48 10.56
CA ARG A 226 -4.67 16.78 11.22
C ARG A 226 -5.68 17.74 11.85
N GLN A 227 -5.20 18.86 12.41
CA GLN A 227 -6.08 19.90 12.94
C GLN A 227 -6.88 20.57 11.80
N LEU A 228 -6.19 20.94 10.72
CA LEU A 228 -6.79 21.62 9.56
C LEU A 228 -7.88 20.76 8.89
N PHE A 229 -7.63 19.46 8.74
CA PHE A 229 -8.52 18.53 8.02
C PHE A 229 -9.45 17.73 8.92
N ASN A 230 -9.56 18.08 10.21
CA ASN A 230 -10.46 17.43 11.15
C ASN A 230 -10.19 15.92 11.33
N TYR A 231 -8.91 15.57 11.53
CA TYR A 231 -8.46 14.20 11.78
C TYR A 231 -8.12 13.94 13.27
N PRO A 232 -7.99 12.69 13.68
CA PRO A 232 -7.47 12.36 15.01
C PRO A 232 -6.07 12.96 15.25
N PRO A 233 -5.75 13.45 16.47
CA PRO A 233 -6.50 13.30 17.72
C PRO A 233 -7.56 14.36 17.97
N PHE A 234 -7.74 15.36 17.11
CA PHE A 234 -8.69 16.47 17.32
C PHE A 234 -10.13 16.05 17.10
N TYR A 235 -10.35 15.08 16.22
CA TYR A 235 -11.64 14.53 15.88
C TYR A 235 -11.62 13.01 15.98
N ARG A 236 -12.75 12.45 16.33
CA ARG A 236 -13.07 11.03 16.14
C ARG A 236 -13.61 10.86 14.73
N VAL A 237 -13.06 9.94 13.97
CA VAL A 237 -13.55 9.60 12.63
C VAL A 237 -14.32 8.30 12.70
N ILE A 238 -15.58 8.31 12.29
CA ILE A 238 -16.42 7.12 12.21
C ILE A 238 -16.77 6.90 10.75
N ARG A 239 -16.27 5.80 10.18
CA ARG A 239 -16.59 5.36 8.83
C ARG A 239 -17.79 4.43 8.88
N LEU A 240 -18.78 4.72 8.07
CA LEU A 240 -19.99 3.93 7.88
C LEU A 240 -19.94 3.35 6.47
N GLN A 241 -19.62 2.08 6.35
CA GLN A 241 -19.55 1.39 5.06
C GLN A 241 -20.81 0.56 4.85
N LEU A 242 -21.60 0.93 3.85
CA LEU A 242 -22.78 0.20 3.43
C LEU A 242 -22.41 -0.74 2.27
N ARG A 243 -22.95 -1.95 2.29
CA ARG A 243 -22.74 -2.93 1.23
C ARG A 243 -24.00 -3.69 0.89
N ASP A 244 -24.23 -3.88 -0.39
CA ASP A 244 -25.37 -4.63 -0.93
C ASP A 244 -25.01 -5.22 -2.29
N HIS A 245 -25.63 -6.35 -2.66
CA HIS A 245 -25.52 -6.89 -4.02
C HIS A 245 -26.22 -6.01 -5.06
N ASN A 246 -27.22 -5.23 -4.63
CA ASN A 246 -27.92 -4.26 -5.47
C ASN A 246 -27.31 -2.87 -5.32
N GLY A 247 -26.58 -2.41 -6.34
CA GLY A 247 -25.90 -1.12 -6.34
C GLY A 247 -26.84 0.07 -6.26
N VAL A 248 -28.06 -0.01 -6.79
CA VAL A 248 -29.05 1.06 -6.69
C VAL A 248 -29.56 1.16 -5.25
N ARG A 249 -29.90 0.02 -4.65
CA ARG A 249 -30.39 -0.02 -3.27
C ARG A 249 -29.35 0.51 -2.28
N VAL A 250 -28.10 0.07 -2.35
CA VAL A 250 -27.05 0.56 -1.42
C VAL A 250 -26.85 2.07 -1.53
N HIS A 251 -26.93 2.63 -2.74
CA HIS A 251 -26.84 4.07 -2.93
C HIS A 251 -28.03 4.82 -2.33
N GLN A 252 -29.25 4.30 -2.52
CA GLN A 252 -30.47 4.87 -1.94
C GLN A 252 -30.42 4.84 -0.40
N VAL A 253 -30.04 3.70 0.21
CA VAL A 253 -29.92 3.56 1.67
C VAL A 253 -28.82 4.49 2.21
N ALA A 254 -27.69 4.60 1.54
CA ALA A 254 -26.61 5.52 1.91
C ALA A 254 -27.08 6.98 1.86
N THR A 255 -27.83 7.36 0.83
CA THR A 255 -28.37 8.72 0.69
C THR A 255 -29.42 9.02 1.78
N GLN A 256 -30.30 8.08 2.09
CA GLN A 256 -31.26 8.23 3.18
C GLN A 256 -30.56 8.40 4.53
N LEU A 257 -29.57 7.56 4.82
CA LEU A 257 -28.79 7.65 6.05
C LEU A 257 -28.00 8.97 6.12
N GLN A 258 -27.37 9.38 5.03
CA GLN A 258 -26.64 10.64 4.94
C GLN A 258 -27.56 11.83 5.23
N THR A 259 -28.73 11.89 4.58
CA THR A 259 -29.69 12.97 4.75
C THR A 259 -30.20 13.05 6.20
N TYR A 260 -30.44 11.88 6.81
CA TYR A 260 -30.91 11.83 8.19
C TYR A 260 -29.81 12.25 9.17
N LEU A 261 -28.58 11.74 8.99
CA LEU A 261 -27.44 12.11 9.80
C LEU A 261 -27.04 13.59 9.65
N ALA A 262 -27.16 14.15 8.45
CA ALA A 262 -26.87 15.56 8.20
C ALA A 262 -27.81 16.50 8.98
N ARG A 263 -29.08 16.11 9.23
CA ARG A 263 -29.98 16.86 10.08
C ARG A 263 -29.57 16.89 11.55
N ILE A 264 -28.90 15.82 12.02
CA ILE A 264 -28.47 15.65 13.42
C ILE A 264 -27.06 16.25 13.64
N PHE A 265 -26.14 15.99 12.73
CA PHE A 265 -24.72 16.29 12.89
C PHE A 265 -24.24 17.44 12.00
N GLY A 266 -25.07 17.92 11.07
CA GLY A 266 -24.72 19.02 10.17
C GLY A 266 -23.50 18.68 9.28
N PRO A 267 -22.55 19.61 9.15
CA PRO A 267 -21.39 19.45 8.26
C PRO A 267 -20.37 18.41 8.72
N ARG A 268 -20.57 17.79 9.87
CA ARG A 268 -19.73 16.70 10.38
C ARG A 268 -19.87 15.41 9.59
N VAL A 269 -20.96 15.28 8.80
CA VAL A 269 -21.23 14.11 7.96
C VAL A 269 -20.83 14.41 6.52
N SER A 270 -20.02 13.52 5.92
CA SER A 270 -19.68 13.63 4.50
C SER A 270 -20.89 13.40 3.59
N GLY A 271 -20.76 13.75 2.31
CA GLY A 271 -21.63 13.19 1.27
C GLY A 271 -21.44 11.66 1.14
N VAL A 272 -22.27 11.05 0.30
CA VAL A 272 -22.09 9.63 -0.05
C VAL A 272 -20.83 9.48 -0.90
N ILE A 273 -19.88 8.67 -0.41
CA ILE A 273 -18.59 8.42 -1.04
C ILE A 273 -18.66 7.08 -1.77
N ILE A 274 -18.17 7.06 -3.00
CA ILE A 274 -17.87 5.83 -3.73
C ILE A 274 -16.40 5.51 -3.44
N PRO A 275 -16.08 4.41 -2.74
CA PRO A 275 -14.70 4.06 -2.44
C PRO A 275 -13.94 3.70 -3.70
N SER A 276 -12.60 3.78 -3.67
CA SER A 276 -11.73 3.44 -4.80
C SER A 276 -11.91 2.00 -5.29
N VAL A 277 -12.30 1.09 -4.38
CA VAL A 277 -12.75 -0.25 -4.70
C VAL A 277 -14.26 -0.29 -4.46
N GLU A 278 -15.02 -0.04 -5.51
CA GLU A 278 -16.49 0.07 -5.42
C GLU A 278 -17.17 -1.29 -5.17
N ARG A 279 -16.57 -2.40 -5.63
CA ARG A 279 -17.14 -3.75 -5.52
C ARG A 279 -16.17 -4.73 -4.90
N VAL A 280 -16.64 -5.48 -3.90
CA VAL A 280 -15.90 -6.54 -3.22
C VAL A 280 -16.81 -7.74 -3.00
N GLN A 281 -16.40 -8.93 -3.45
CA GLN A 281 -17.18 -10.16 -3.32
C GLN A 281 -18.64 -10.02 -3.82
N ALA A 282 -18.81 -9.39 -4.98
CA ALA A 282 -20.09 -9.04 -5.58
C ALA A 282 -20.96 -8.03 -4.80
N TYR A 283 -20.50 -7.50 -3.67
CA TYR A 283 -21.14 -6.39 -2.99
C TYR A 283 -20.70 -5.04 -3.58
N THR A 284 -21.65 -4.16 -3.86
CA THR A 284 -21.39 -2.74 -4.12
C THR A 284 -21.26 -2.01 -2.81
N LEU A 285 -20.29 -1.11 -2.70
CA LEU A 285 -19.95 -0.36 -1.49
C LEU A 285 -20.34 1.11 -1.62
N ARG A 286 -20.80 1.69 -0.51
CA ARG A 286 -20.93 3.15 -0.31
C ARG A 286 -20.43 3.50 1.08
N GLU A 287 -19.83 4.66 1.21
CA GLU A 287 -19.26 5.09 2.47
C GLU A 287 -19.78 6.47 2.88
N LEU A 288 -19.94 6.65 4.18
CA LEU A 288 -20.13 7.93 4.83
C LEU A 288 -19.08 8.09 5.92
N THR A 289 -18.64 9.31 6.16
CA THR A 289 -17.72 9.62 7.25
C THR A 289 -18.39 10.63 8.18
N LEU A 290 -18.45 10.29 9.46
CA LEU A 290 -18.84 11.21 10.53
C LEU A 290 -17.59 11.62 11.31
N ARG A 291 -17.35 12.92 11.43
CA ARG A 291 -16.26 13.50 12.23
C ARG A 291 -16.84 14.18 13.45
N VAL A 292 -16.43 13.74 14.64
CA VAL A 292 -16.91 14.28 15.92
C VAL A 292 -15.72 14.87 16.67
N GLU A 293 -15.82 16.11 17.07
CA GLU A 293 -14.77 16.80 17.83
C GLU A 293 -14.44 16.03 19.11
N GLN A 294 -13.17 15.92 19.44
CA GLN A 294 -12.72 15.22 20.66
C GLN A 294 -13.34 15.78 21.96
N ARG A 295 -13.66 17.09 21.96
CA ARG A 295 -14.30 17.77 23.09
C ARG A 295 -15.82 17.60 23.16
N ALA A 296 -16.45 17.05 22.12
CA ALA A 296 -17.89 16.80 22.11
C ALA A 296 -18.26 15.63 23.01
N ASN A 297 -19.53 15.55 23.39
CA ASN A 297 -20.04 14.41 24.12
C ASN A 297 -20.14 13.18 23.21
N ILE A 298 -19.08 12.36 23.19
CA ILE A 298 -18.96 11.18 22.34
C ILE A 298 -20.05 10.15 22.64
N ALA A 299 -20.45 9.99 23.91
CA ALA A 299 -21.51 9.06 24.28
C ALA A 299 -22.87 9.47 23.65
N GLU A 300 -23.18 10.75 23.71
CA GLU A 300 -24.39 11.30 23.09
C GLU A 300 -24.32 11.19 21.54
N ALA A 301 -23.15 11.48 20.94
CA ALA A 301 -22.98 11.32 19.50
C ALA A 301 -23.20 9.86 19.06
N LYS A 302 -22.64 8.89 19.79
CA LYS A 302 -22.84 7.46 19.52
C LYS A 302 -24.31 7.05 19.69
N ARG A 303 -24.98 7.55 20.72
CA ARG A 303 -26.41 7.26 20.94
C ARG A 303 -27.26 7.75 19.76
N ARG A 304 -27.10 9.02 19.34
CA ARG A 304 -27.79 9.60 18.19
C ARG A 304 -27.47 8.90 16.88
N LEU A 305 -26.20 8.52 16.68
CA LEU A 305 -25.79 7.74 15.51
C LEU A 305 -26.51 6.39 15.47
N LYS A 306 -26.55 5.70 16.60
CA LYS A 306 -27.26 4.42 16.72
C LYS A 306 -28.76 4.56 16.42
N GLU A 307 -29.42 5.53 17.02
CA GLU A 307 -30.86 5.81 16.78
C GLU A 307 -31.15 6.09 15.29
N ALA A 308 -30.25 6.85 14.63
CA ALA A 308 -30.39 7.13 13.20
C ALA A 308 -30.24 5.85 12.35
N ILE A 309 -29.27 5.01 12.70
CA ILE A 309 -29.05 3.72 12.04
C ILE A 309 -30.25 2.81 12.23
N ASP A 310 -30.70 2.63 13.48
CA ASP A 310 -31.82 1.76 13.82
C ASP A 310 -33.11 2.24 13.07
N TYR A 311 -33.35 3.53 12.98
CA TYR A 311 -34.45 4.10 12.22
C TYR A 311 -34.38 3.77 10.73
N ILE A 312 -33.25 4.03 10.07
CA ILE A 312 -33.06 3.78 8.62
C ILE A 312 -33.18 2.30 8.29
N PHE A 313 -32.62 1.44 9.12
CA PHE A 313 -32.64 -0.02 8.90
C PHE A 313 -33.95 -0.69 9.39
N SER A 314 -34.84 0.02 10.10
CA SER A 314 -36.20 -0.43 10.37
C SER A 314 -37.08 -0.42 9.13
N ILE A 315 -36.73 0.37 8.11
CA ILE A 315 -37.47 0.46 6.83
C ILE A 315 -37.31 -0.87 6.07
N PRO A 316 -38.41 -1.55 5.69
CA PRO A 316 -38.33 -2.92 5.12
C PRO A 316 -37.47 -3.03 3.87
N SER A 317 -37.46 -2.01 2.99
CA SER A 317 -36.62 -2.00 1.76
C SER A 317 -35.13 -1.96 2.02
N ASN A 318 -34.70 -1.56 3.22
CA ASN A 318 -33.30 -1.33 3.58
C ASN A 318 -32.65 -2.56 4.27
N LYS A 319 -33.46 -3.55 4.69
CA LYS A 319 -33.01 -4.70 5.49
C LYS A 319 -31.93 -5.56 4.85
N ASN A 320 -31.83 -5.57 3.52
CA ASN A 320 -30.83 -6.38 2.80
C ASN A 320 -29.49 -5.67 2.65
N THR A 321 -29.42 -4.39 3.00
CA THR A 321 -28.15 -3.65 3.01
C THR A 321 -27.45 -3.87 4.35
N ASN A 322 -26.18 -4.27 4.31
CA ASN A 322 -25.37 -4.43 5.50
C ASN A 322 -24.59 -3.15 5.79
N LEU A 323 -24.44 -2.83 7.07
CA LEU A 323 -23.66 -1.69 7.56
C LEU A 323 -22.48 -2.20 8.39
N ILE A 324 -21.30 -1.69 8.09
CA ILE A 324 -20.07 -1.88 8.88
C ILE A 324 -19.69 -0.51 9.44
N ILE A 325 -19.46 -0.46 10.75
CA ILE A 325 -19.04 0.76 11.45
C ILE A 325 -17.60 0.56 11.89
N ASP A 326 -16.74 1.49 11.48
CA ASP A 326 -15.32 1.47 11.81
C ASP A 326 -14.95 2.81 12.45
N VAL A 327 -14.41 2.77 13.66
CA VAL A 327 -14.07 3.95 14.46
C VAL A 327 -12.58 4.18 14.42
N ASP A 328 -12.17 5.36 14.01
CA ASP A 328 -10.77 5.75 13.78
C ASP A 328 -10.07 4.74 12.83
N PRO A 329 -10.63 4.52 11.60
CA PRO A 329 -10.14 3.49 10.68
C PRO A 329 -8.63 3.62 10.44
N LEU A 330 -7.97 2.45 10.38
CA LEU A 330 -6.53 2.32 10.15
C LEU A 330 -6.23 2.29 8.66
#